data_1c103a805708affe528d8827e001a987
#
_entry.id   1c103a805708affe528d8827e001a987
#
_cell.length_a   1.000
_cell.length_b   1.000
_cell.length_c   1.000
_cell.angle_alpha   90.00
_cell.angle_beta   90.00
_cell.angle_gamma   90.00
#
_symmetry.space_group_name_H-M   'P 1'
#
loop_
_entity.id
_entity.type
_entity.pdbx_description
1 polymer ?
#
loop_
_entity_poly.entity_id
_entity_poly.type
_entity_poly.pdbx_seq_one_letter_code
_entity_poly.pdbx_strand_id
1 'polypeptide(L)'
;MWIGVDVLQAGELDRLLRRDWFRAYVYAPEELAVAAGFGEDRAREFLTGRFAGKEAALKVIGTGFGSGVTPRQIAILRSGGGAPVVRLSGRAERIAADAGMAGIHLSITHKKGMVVAAAMGVPRYVGQSFA
;
A
#
# COMPACT_ATOMS: atom_id res chain seq x y z
N MET A 1 -12.57 11.16 9.60
CA MET A 1 -12.43 10.62 8.24
C MET A 1 -10.97 10.34 7.95
N TRP A 2 -10.68 9.22 7.34
CA TRP A 2 -9.31 8.78 7.15
C TRP A 2 -8.97 8.85 5.67
N ILE A 3 -8.14 9.82 5.30
CA ILE A 3 -7.66 9.99 3.92
C ILE A 3 -6.15 10.15 3.95
N GLY A 4 -5.47 9.52 3.01
CA GLY A 4 -4.03 9.64 2.83
C GLY A 4 -3.70 9.76 1.36
N VAL A 5 -2.73 10.60 1.04
CA VAL A 5 -2.24 10.78 -0.33
C VAL A 5 -0.72 10.77 -0.30
N ASP A 6 -0.13 10.12 -1.29
CA ASP A 6 1.31 10.13 -1.48
C ASP A 6 1.67 10.30 -2.94
N VAL A 7 2.79 10.95 -3.21
CA VAL A 7 3.28 11.24 -4.55
C VAL A 7 4.77 10.89 -4.63
N LEU A 8 5.13 10.15 -5.66
CA LEU A 8 6.53 9.84 -5.97
C LEU A 8 6.83 10.20 -7.42
N GLN A 9 8.07 10.57 -7.68
CA GLN A 9 8.57 10.69 -9.04
C GLN A 9 9.04 9.32 -9.54
N ALA A 10 8.84 9.05 -10.81
CA ALA A 10 9.39 7.87 -11.44
C ALA A 10 10.92 7.88 -11.29
N GLY A 11 11.48 6.76 -10.86
CA GLY A 11 12.91 6.64 -10.63
C GLY A 11 13.37 7.04 -9.23
N GLU A 12 12.51 7.66 -8.44
CA GLU A 12 12.89 8.14 -7.09
C GLU A 12 13.36 6.99 -6.18
N LEU A 13 12.80 5.79 -6.35
CA LEU A 13 13.17 4.62 -5.55
C LEU A 13 14.19 3.69 -6.22
N ASP A 14 14.72 4.03 -7.38
CA ASP A 14 15.54 3.10 -8.18
C ASP A 14 16.73 2.54 -7.40
N ARG A 15 17.41 3.36 -6.63
CA ARG A 15 18.55 2.91 -5.82
C ARG A 15 18.13 1.91 -4.75
N LEU A 16 17.03 2.20 -4.04
CA LEU A 16 16.53 1.36 -2.97
C LEU A 16 15.98 0.04 -3.52
N LEU A 17 15.33 0.08 -4.67
CA LEU A 17 14.77 -1.12 -5.30
C LEU A 17 15.82 -2.13 -5.74
N ARG A 18 17.08 -1.72 -5.86
CA ARG A 18 18.20 -2.64 -6.13
C ARG A 18 18.70 -3.36 -4.89
N ARG A 19 18.25 -2.95 -3.70
CA ARG A 19 18.70 -3.53 -2.43
C ARG A 19 17.74 -4.62 -1.99
N ASP A 20 18.26 -5.83 -1.80
CA ASP A 20 17.45 -6.97 -1.37
C ASP A 20 16.79 -6.70 -0.03
N TRP A 21 17.50 -6.06 0.91
CA TRP A 21 16.94 -5.74 2.22
C TRP A 21 15.74 -4.81 2.13
N PHE A 22 15.79 -3.83 1.21
CA PHE A 22 14.67 -2.89 1.03
C PHE A 22 13.44 -3.61 0.50
N ARG A 23 13.62 -4.43 -0.55
CA ARG A 23 12.51 -5.21 -1.10
C ARG A 23 11.90 -6.15 -0.06
N ALA A 24 12.74 -6.83 0.72
CA ALA A 24 12.27 -7.74 1.76
C ALA A 24 11.56 -7.02 2.90
N TYR A 25 11.99 -5.81 3.25
CA TYR A 25 11.40 -5.01 4.32
C TYR A 25 10.08 -4.37 3.90
N VAL A 26 10.00 -3.90 2.66
CA VAL A 26 8.86 -3.09 2.18
C VAL A 26 7.73 -3.95 1.62
N TYR A 27 8.05 -4.97 0.84
CA TYR A 27 7.06 -5.67 0.05
C TYR A 27 6.74 -7.04 0.60
N ALA A 28 5.45 -7.39 0.54
CA ALA A 28 5.01 -8.74 0.83
C ALA A 28 5.48 -9.72 -0.28
N PRO A 29 5.64 -11.01 0.03
CA PRO A 29 6.05 -11.99 -0.97
C PRO A 29 5.17 -12.00 -2.23
N GLU A 30 3.87 -11.80 -2.06
CA GLU A 30 2.92 -11.78 -3.18
C GLU A 30 3.18 -10.59 -4.12
N GLU A 31 3.55 -9.43 -3.56
CA GLU A 31 3.89 -8.25 -4.37
C GLU A 31 5.17 -8.48 -5.16
N LEU A 32 6.17 -9.08 -4.54
CA LEU A 32 7.43 -9.41 -5.22
C LEU A 32 7.24 -10.46 -6.30
N ALA A 33 6.35 -11.43 -6.07
CA ALA A 33 6.04 -12.46 -7.06
C ALA A 33 5.41 -11.85 -8.32
N VAL A 34 4.52 -10.87 -8.17
CA VAL A 34 3.93 -10.17 -9.32
C VAL A 34 5.01 -9.40 -10.07
N ALA A 35 5.86 -8.67 -9.36
CA ALA A 35 6.94 -7.90 -9.97
C ALA A 35 7.92 -8.79 -10.73
N ALA A 36 8.20 -9.99 -10.24
CA ALA A 36 9.11 -10.94 -10.88
C ALA A 36 8.61 -11.41 -12.25
N GLY A 37 7.30 -11.32 -12.51
CA GLY A 37 6.71 -11.63 -13.80
C GLY A 37 6.79 -10.53 -14.83
N PHE A 38 7.28 -9.34 -14.45
CA PHE A 38 7.39 -8.19 -15.35
C PHE A 38 8.84 -8.00 -15.83
N GLY A 39 9.01 -7.29 -16.94
CA GLY A 39 10.31 -6.77 -17.33
C GLY A 39 10.79 -5.73 -16.33
N GLU A 40 12.07 -5.37 -16.41
CA GLU A 40 12.73 -4.53 -15.42
C GLU A 40 12.03 -3.17 -15.20
N ASP A 41 11.70 -2.47 -16.28
CA ASP A 41 11.08 -1.14 -16.19
C ASP A 41 9.69 -1.21 -15.58
N ARG A 42 8.91 -2.20 -16.03
CA ARG A 42 7.55 -2.39 -15.51
C ARG A 42 7.55 -2.84 -14.06
N ALA A 43 8.51 -3.66 -13.66
CA ALA A 43 8.66 -4.07 -12.26
C ALA A 43 8.97 -2.87 -11.36
N ARG A 44 9.87 -1.96 -11.80
CA ARG A 44 10.17 -0.75 -11.05
C ARG A 44 8.95 0.16 -10.92
N GLU A 45 8.21 0.35 -11.99
CA GLU A 45 6.98 1.14 -11.97
C GLU A 45 5.95 0.53 -11.02
N PHE A 46 5.76 -0.77 -11.10
CA PHE A 46 4.85 -1.51 -10.22
C PHE A 46 5.22 -1.35 -8.75
N LEU A 47 6.50 -1.58 -8.42
CA LEU A 47 6.97 -1.50 -7.04
C LEU A 47 6.94 -0.07 -6.50
N THR A 48 7.23 0.91 -7.34
CA THR A 48 7.10 2.34 -6.96
C THR A 48 5.65 2.68 -6.66
N GLY A 49 4.72 2.21 -7.47
CA GLY A 49 3.29 2.41 -7.22
C GLY A 49 2.83 1.76 -5.92
N ARG A 50 3.30 0.54 -5.65
CA ARG A 50 2.99 -0.16 -4.40
C ARG A 50 3.54 0.58 -3.19
N PHE A 51 4.74 1.13 -3.30
CA PHE A 51 5.32 1.93 -2.22
C PHE A 51 4.48 3.18 -1.93
N ALA A 52 4.09 3.93 -2.95
CA ALA A 52 3.22 5.09 -2.79
C ALA A 52 1.89 4.69 -2.13
N GLY A 53 1.32 3.57 -2.53
CA GLY A 53 0.10 3.05 -1.92
C GLY A 53 0.26 2.72 -0.44
N LYS A 54 1.38 2.12 -0.06
CA LYS A 54 1.69 1.82 1.35
C LYS A 54 1.83 3.09 2.18
N GLU A 55 2.50 4.11 1.64
CA GLU A 55 2.65 5.41 2.30
C GLU A 55 1.30 6.10 2.48
N ALA A 56 0.45 6.08 1.45
CA ALA A 56 -0.89 6.66 1.53
C ALA A 56 -1.75 5.94 2.59
N ALA A 57 -1.70 4.61 2.59
CA ALA A 57 -2.42 3.80 3.58
C ALA A 57 -1.91 4.05 5.00
N LEU A 58 -0.60 4.24 5.15
CA LEU A 58 -0.01 4.52 6.44
C LEU A 58 -0.51 5.84 7.03
N LYS A 59 -0.68 6.87 6.18
CA LYS A 59 -1.27 8.13 6.59
C LYS A 59 -2.72 7.97 7.06
N VAL A 60 -3.45 7.04 6.45
CA VAL A 60 -4.82 6.69 6.89
C VAL A 60 -4.79 6.06 8.28
N ILE A 61 -3.87 5.15 8.52
CA ILE A 61 -3.73 4.49 9.82
C ILE A 61 -3.29 5.50 10.90
N GLY A 62 -2.58 6.56 10.49
CA GLY A 62 -2.23 7.66 11.38
C GLY A 62 -0.95 7.46 12.16
N THR A 63 -0.15 6.47 11.82
CA THR A 63 1.16 6.24 12.43
C THR A 63 2.25 6.29 11.37
N GLY A 64 3.44 6.76 11.74
CA GLY A 64 4.60 6.64 10.86
C GLY A 64 5.19 5.23 10.90
N PHE A 65 6.05 4.92 9.94
CA PHE A 65 6.90 3.74 10.05
C PHE A 65 7.79 3.93 11.28
N GLY A 66 7.92 2.92 12.10
CA GLY A 66 8.72 2.99 13.33
C GLY A 66 7.94 2.78 14.61
N SER A 67 6.60 2.76 14.54
CA SER A 67 5.75 2.42 15.68
C SER A 67 5.41 0.93 15.75
N GLY A 68 6.25 0.10 15.14
CA GLY A 68 6.00 -1.33 15.00
C GLY A 68 5.22 -1.70 13.74
N VAL A 69 4.78 -0.70 12.97
CA VAL A 69 4.16 -0.92 11.66
C VAL A 69 5.25 -0.95 10.60
N THR A 70 5.28 -2.00 9.82
CA THR A 70 6.20 -2.12 8.67
C THR A 70 5.41 -2.08 7.38
N PRO A 71 6.02 -1.63 6.26
CA PRO A 71 5.32 -1.59 4.98
C PRO A 71 4.79 -2.94 4.52
N ARG A 72 5.47 -4.03 4.86
CA ARG A 72 5.01 -5.39 4.52
C ARG A 72 3.64 -5.72 5.11
N GLN A 73 3.28 -5.11 6.23
CA GLN A 73 1.99 -5.33 6.88
C GLN A 73 0.84 -4.68 6.12
N ILE A 74 1.16 -3.86 5.12
CA ILE A 74 0.20 -3.22 4.23
C ILE A 74 0.45 -3.79 2.83
N ALA A 75 -0.02 -5.00 2.59
CA ALA A 75 0.14 -5.65 1.29
C ALA A 75 -0.92 -5.14 0.32
N ILE A 76 -0.48 -4.79 -0.89
CA ILE A 76 -1.38 -4.29 -1.93
C ILE A 76 -1.46 -5.36 -3.01
N LEU A 77 -2.57 -6.07 -3.01
CA LEU A 77 -2.85 -7.18 -3.91
C LEU A 77 -3.72 -6.70 -5.07
N ARG A 78 -4.05 -7.59 -5.98
CA ARG A 78 -4.99 -7.31 -7.07
C ARG A 78 -6.24 -8.15 -6.90
N SER A 79 -7.39 -7.53 -7.10
CA SER A 79 -8.64 -8.26 -7.29
C SER A 79 -8.68 -8.90 -8.68
N GLY A 80 -9.66 -9.76 -8.94
CA GLY A 80 -9.86 -10.36 -10.25
C GLY A 80 -10.04 -9.35 -11.37
N GLY A 81 -10.54 -8.14 -11.07
CA GLY A 81 -10.68 -7.05 -12.03
C GLY A 81 -9.45 -6.16 -12.14
N GLY A 82 -8.36 -6.47 -11.47
CA GLY A 82 -7.11 -5.71 -11.51
C GLY A 82 -7.04 -4.53 -10.55
N ALA A 83 -8.09 -4.22 -9.82
CA ALA A 83 -8.10 -3.14 -8.83
C ALA A 83 -7.23 -3.50 -7.62
N PRO A 84 -6.53 -2.51 -7.01
CA PRO A 84 -5.75 -2.78 -5.81
C PRO A 84 -6.64 -3.15 -4.64
N VAL A 85 -6.20 -4.14 -3.86
CA VAL A 85 -6.87 -4.58 -2.63
C VAL A 85 -5.84 -4.54 -1.50
N VAL A 86 -6.13 -3.80 -0.45
CA VAL A 86 -5.24 -3.67 0.70
C VAL A 86 -5.52 -4.78 1.70
N ARG A 87 -4.48 -5.55 2.02
CA ARG A 87 -4.51 -6.55 3.08
C ARG A 87 -3.62 -6.09 4.21
N LEU A 88 -4.22 -5.81 5.37
CA LEU A 88 -3.49 -5.44 6.57
C LEU A 88 -3.16 -6.68 7.39
N SER A 89 -2.02 -6.67 8.05
CA SER A 89 -1.61 -7.74 8.96
C SER A 89 -0.84 -7.15 10.14
N GLY A 90 -0.62 -7.97 11.16
CA GLY A 90 0.19 -7.60 12.31
C GLY A 90 -0.29 -6.33 12.99
N ARG A 91 0.65 -5.46 13.34
CA ARG A 91 0.33 -4.24 14.06
C ARG A 91 -0.48 -3.24 13.24
N ALA A 92 -0.27 -3.17 11.94
CA ALA A 92 -1.07 -2.31 11.06
C ALA A 92 -2.56 -2.69 11.13
N GLU A 93 -2.86 -3.97 11.09
CA GLU A 93 -4.24 -4.47 11.21
C GLU A 93 -4.84 -4.11 12.56
N ARG A 94 -4.09 -4.31 13.64
CA ARG A 94 -4.58 -4.02 15.00
C ARG A 94 -4.88 -2.53 15.19
N ILE A 95 -3.97 -1.66 14.75
CA ILE A 95 -4.17 -0.22 14.88
C ILE A 95 -5.39 0.24 14.08
N ALA A 96 -5.55 -0.24 12.85
CA ALA A 96 -6.70 0.09 12.03
C ALA A 96 -8.02 -0.39 12.67
N ALA A 97 -8.04 -1.61 13.17
CA ALA A 97 -9.21 -2.16 13.84
C ALA A 97 -9.57 -1.38 15.10
N ASP A 98 -8.57 -1.03 15.91
CA ASP A 98 -8.78 -0.25 17.14
C ASP A 98 -9.29 1.16 16.84
N ALA A 99 -8.92 1.71 15.70
CA ALA A 99 -9.43 3.01 15.24
C ALA A 99 -10.84 2.94 14.66
N GLY A 100 -11.41 1.76 14.51
CA GLY A 100 -12.75 1.58 13.97
C GLY A 100 -12.80 1.40 12.46
N MET A 101 -11.70 1.04 11.81
CA MET A 101 -11.68 0.78 10.37
C MET A 101 -12.00 -0.67 10.06
N ALA A 102 -12.82 -0.88 9.03
CA ALA A 102 -13.07 -2.19 8.45
C ALA A 102 -12.03 -2.55 7.38
N GLY A 103 -11.39 -1.54 6.79
CA GLY A 103 -10.40 -1.74 5.74
C GLY A 103 -9.96 -0.42 5.14
N ILE A 104 -9.20 -0.49 4.06
CA ILE A 104 -8.69 0.67 3.33
C ILE A 104 -8.94 0.47 1.84
N HIS A 105 -9.56 1.46 1.21
CA HIS A 105 -9.61 1.55 -0.24
C HIS A 105 -8.44 2.33 -0.78
N LEU A 106 -7.93 1.93 -1.93
CA LEU A 106 -6.72 2.51 -2.50
C LEU A 106 -6.91 2.71 -4.01
N SER A 107 -6.41 3.84 -4.49
CA SER A 107 -6.29 4.12 -5.92
C SER A 107 -4.85 4.56 -6.22
N ILE A 108 -4.28 4.04 -7.28
CA ILE A 108 -2.92 4.37 -7.70
C ILE A 108 -2.97 4.77 -9.17
N THR A 109 -2.33 5.87 -9.52
CA THR A 109 -2.23 6.33 -10.90
C THR A 109 -0.80 6.70 -11.25
N HIS A 110 -0.44 6.47 -12.51
CA HIS A 110 0.86 6.81 -13.07
C HIS A 110 0.62 7.77 -14.25
N LYS A 111 1.25 8.92 -14.21
CA LYS A 111 1.12 9.88 -15.30
C LYS A 111 2.33 10.81 -15.36
N LYS A 112 2.90 10.95 -16.54
CA LYS A 112 3.98 11.91 -16.83
C LYS A 112 5.13 11.85 -15.82
N GLY A 113 5.61 10.65 -15.54
CA GLY A 113 6.72 10.45 -14.62
C GLY A 113 6.35 10.60 -13.15
N MET A 114 5.07 10.65 -12.82
CA MET A 114 4.61 10.73 -11.43
C MET A 114 3.76 9.54 -11.09
N VAL A 115 3.85 9.13 -9.82
CA VAL A 115 3.00 8.12 -9.23
C VAL A 115 2.23 8.78 -8.09
N VAL A 116 0.92 8.68 -8.13
CA VAL A 116 0.05 9.23 -7.08
C VAL A 116 -0.79 8.09 -6.52
N ALA A 117 -0.83 8.00 -5.20
CA ALA A 117 -1.69 7.07 -4.49
C ALA A 117 -2.62 7.83 -3.55
N ALA A 118 -3.88 7.44 -3.54
CA ALA A 118 -4.87 7.97 -2.62
C ALA A 118 -5.51 6.81 -1.86
N ALA A 119 -5.59 6.92 -0.55
CA ALA A 119 -6.15 5.91 0.32
C ALA A 119 -7.27 6.48 1.17
N MET A 120 -8.27 5.69 1.44
CA MET A 120 -9.40 6.08 2.29
C MET A 120 -9.74 4.94 3.23
N GLY A 121 -9.81 5.23 4.52
CA GLY A 121 -10.27 4.26 5.51
C GLY A 121 -11.77 4.03 5.40
N VAL A 122 -12.17 2.78 5.51
CA VAL A 122 -13.57 2.37 5.50
C VAL A 122 -13.98 2.17 6.94
N PRO A 123 -14.97 2.91 7.44
CA PRO A 123 -15.41 2.74 8.83
C PRO A 123 -16.12 1.42 9.03
N ARG A 124 -15.97 0.87 10.22
CA ARG A 124 -16.76 -0.27 10.67
C ARG A 124 -18.04 0.26 11.30
N TYR A 125 -19.16 -0.22 10.81
CA TYR A 125 -20.47 0.12 11.38
C TYR A 125 -20.92 -1.04 12.27
N VAL A 126 -20.76 -0.87 13.58
CA VAL A 126 -21.18 -1.87 14.55
C VAL A 126 -22.70 -1.78 14.70
N GLY A 127 -23.37 -2.89 14.54
CA GLY A 127 -24.83 -2.97 14.72
C GLY A 127 -25.66 -2.44 13.56
N GLN A 128 -25.05 -2.03 12.46
CA GLN A 128 -25.79 -1.71 11.25
C GLN A 128 -25.91 -2.94 10.35
N SER A 129 -27.12 -3.20 9.94
CA SER A 129 -27.43 -4.18 8.91
C SER A 129 -27.62 -3.44 7.60
N PHE A 130 -26.82 -3.76 6.61
CA PHE A 130 -27.03 -3.31 5.23
C PHE A 130 -27.89 -4.38 4.54
N ALA A 131 -29.15 -4.27 4.75
CA ALA A 131 -30.09 -5.16 4.09
C ALA A 131 -30.52 -4.58 2.74
#